data_2ac92c227b3a47d4db474130c969fd25
#
_entry.id   2ac92c227b3a47d4db474130c969fd25
#
_cell.length_a   1.000
_cell.length_b   1.000
_cell.length_c   1.000
_cell.angle_alpha   90.00
_cell.angle_beta   90.00
_cell.angle_gamma   90.00
#
_symmetry.space_group_name_H-M   'P 1'
#
loop_
_entity.id
_entity.type
_entity.pdbx_description
1 polymer ?
#
loop_
_entity_poly.entity_id
_entity_poly.type
_entity_poly.pdbx_seq_one_letter_code
_entity_poly.pdbx_strand_id
1 'polypeptide(L)'
;VCGDTDAALLLPDAKEALIISDGMGSGAKAKKESQNTVEFIRKILDCGFEQDFVAALARHRLLLEREAELYATLDLCLIDRIRKKAEFVKLGAGASYLCTPGKGVKVIGGVAFDGNTFFSAPAKRSKEPLNPGDILILASDGLEEAVSVGNGPDEWLIPLLADCCGDTPKAIGERIANHAVLAGGGKVKDDITVTVAKVV
;
A
#
# COMPACT_ATOMS: atom_id res chain seq x y z
N VAL A 1 -1.57 13.75 -14.65
CA VAL A 1 -0.63 13.69 -13.52
C VAL A 1 -1.16 12.64 -12.57
N CYS A 2 -0.37 11.62 -12.27
CA CYS A 2 -0.71 10.56 -11.32
C CYS A 2 -0.90 11.16 -9.91
N GLY A 3 -2.02 10.83 -9.25
CA GLY A 3 -2.34 11.25 -7.87
C GLY A 3 -1.54 10.51 -6.82
N ASP A 4 -1.12 9.29 -7.13
CA ASP A 4 -0.38 8.41 -6.23
C ASP A 4 1.06 8.87 -5.98
N THR A 5 1.54 8.61 -4.77
CA THR A 5 2.95 8.73 -4.40
C THR A 5 3.38 7.49 -3.63
N ASP A 6 4.52 6.93 -4.01
CA ASP A 6 5.14 5.81 -3.33
C ASP A 6 6.52 6.17 -2.78
N ALA A 7 6.98 5.43 -1.78
CA ALA A 7 8.34 5.52 -1.26
C ALA A 7 8.80 4.19 -0.65
N ALA A 8 10.08 3.89 -0.85
CA ALA A 8 10.81 2.86 -0.12
C ALA A 8 11.93 3.52 0.67
N LEU A 9 11.94 3.33 1.98
CA LEU A 9 12.86 4.01 2.90
C LEU A 9 13.70 3.00 3.66
N LEU A 10 14.98 3.28 3.79
CA LEU A 10 15.85 2.61 4.73
C LEU A 10 15.85 3.41 6.04
N LEU A 11 15.50 2.76 7.13
CA LEU A 11 15.40 3.35 8.44
C LEU A 11 16.51 2.83 9.37
N PRO A 12 16.79 3.51 10.51
CA PRO A 12 17.66 2.98 11.55
C PRO A 12 17.23 1.58 12.03
N ASP A 13 18.14 0.89 12.74
CA ASP A 13 17.90 -0.43 13.37
C ASP A 13 17.48 -1.53 12.40
N ALA A 14 18.04 -1.51 11.19
CA ALA A 14 17.75 -2.48 10.12
C ALA A 14 16.24 -2.60 9.80
N LYS A 15 15.54 -1.48 9.84
CA LYS A 15 14.15 -1.37 9.43
C LYS A 15 14.04 -0.77 8.02
N GLU A 16 12.96 -1.11 7.35
CA GLU A 16 12.60 -0.56 6.05
C GLU A 16 11.12 -0.16 6.07
N ALA A 17 10.75 0.86 5.31
CA ALA A 17 9.35 1.24 5.14
C ALA A 17 8.99 1.26 3.65
N LEU A 18 7.86 0.65 3.32
CA LEU A 18 7.19 0.79 2.03
C LEU A 18 5.94 1.63 2.27
N ILE A 19 5.74 2.64 1.45
CA ILE A 19 4.62 3.58 1.60
C ILE A 19 3.95 3.75 0.24
N ILE A 20 2.62 3.68 0.21
CA ILE A 20 1.80 4.18 -0.90
C ILE A 20 0.78 5.16 -0.30
N SER A 21 0.57 6.26 -0.99
CA SER A 21 -0.45 7.25 -0.66
C SER A 21 -1.13 7.69 -1.94
N ASP A 22 -2.45 7.61 -1.98
CA ASP A 22 -3.27 8.14 -3.06
C ASP A 22 -3.96 9.42 -2.59
N GLY A 23 -3.83 10.48 -3.39
CA GLY A 23 -4.42 11.78 -3.11
C GLY A 23 -5.83 11.89 -3.63
N MET A 24 -6.77 12.28 -2.78
CA MET A 24 -8.18 12.42 -3.16
C MET A 24 -8.38 13.37 -4.33
N GLY A 25 -9.13 12.88 -5.33
CA GLY A 25 -9.46 13.62 -6.54
C GLY A 25 -8.48 13.31 -7.67
N SER A 26 -8.12 14.31 -8.48
CA SER A 26 -7.24 14.08 -9.64
C SER A 26 -6.26 15.24 -9.88
N GLY A 27 -5.21 14.94 -10.63
CA GLY A 27 -4.27 15.94 -11.11
C GLY A 27 -3.29 16.45 -10.05
N ALA A 28 -2.81 17.67 -10.23
CA ALA A 28 -1.72 18.24 -9.43
C ALA A 28 -2.06 18.42 -7.94
N LYS A 29 -3.34 18.62 -7.61
CA LYS A 29 -3.80 18.76 -6.21
C LYS A 29 -3.70 17.43 -5.49
N ALA A 30 -4.26 16.37 -6.06
CA ALA A 30 -4.17 15.01 -5.52
C ALA A 30 -2.70 14.58 -5.33
N LYS A 31 -1.87 14.79 -6.36
CA LYS A 31 -0.43 14.53 -6.29
C LYS A 31 0.25 15.25 -5.14
N LYS A 32 -0.07 16.52 -4.92
CA LYS A 32 0.51 17.30 -3.82
C LYS A 32 0.14 16.74 -2.45
N GLU A 33 -1.10 16.30 -2.27
CA GLU A 33 -1.56 15.76 -0.99
C GLU A 33 -0.93 14.38 -0.69
N SER A 34 -0.84 13.50 -1.68
CA SER A 34 -0.13 12.23 -1.52
C SER A 34 1.36 12.44 -1.20
N GLN A 35 2.03 13.38 -1.88
CA GLN A 35 3.42 13.75 -1.59
C GLN A 35 3.58 14.30 -0.16
N ASN A 36 2.70 15.21 0.26
CA ASN A 36 2.71 15.76 1.61
C ASN A 36 2.55 14.66 2.68
N THR A 37 1.67 13.68 2.41
CA THR A 37 1.45 12.56 3.31
C THR A 37 2.69 11.67 3.42
N VAL A 38 3.26 11.27 2.30
CA VAL A 38 4.50 10.47 2.28
C VAL A 38 5.65 11.19 2.98
N GLU A 39 5.85 12.48 2.69
CA GLU A 39 6.91 13.27 3.30
C GLU A 39 6.72 13.46 4.81
N PHE A 40 5.49 13.63 5.26
CA PHE A 40 5.15 13.70 6.68
C PHE A 40 5.48 12.38 7.39
N ILE A 41 5.05 11.25 6.85
CA ILE A 41 5.33 9.92 7.40
C ILE A 41 6.84 9.67 7.42
N ARG A 42 7.55 9.98 6.35
CA ARG A 42 9.01 9.86 6.28
C ARG A 42 9.70 10.59 7.42
N LYS A 43 9.37 11.86 7.65
CA LYS A 43 9.96 12.66 8.74
C LYS A 43 9.73 12.07 10.11
N ILE A 44 8.53 11.53 10.37
CA ILE A 44 8.22 10.90 11.65
C ILE A 44 9.04 9.61 11.83
N LEU A 45 9.13 8.79 10.78
CA LEU A 45 9.92 7.56 10.80
C LEU A 45 11.42 7.85 10.97
N ASP A 46 11.96 8.87 10.30
CA ASP A 46 13.35 9.32 10.44
C ASP A 46 13.67 9.80 11.86
N CYS A 47 12.68 10.34 12.58
CA CYS A 47 12.80 10.68 14.00
C CYS A 47 12.78 9.48 14.95
N GLY A 48 12.61 8.26 14.43
CA GLY A 48 12.60 7.02 15.22
C GLY A 48 11.32 6.76 15.99
N PHE A 49 10.22 7.43 15.67
CA PHE A 49 8.94 7.15 16.32
C PHE A 49 8.43 5.75 15.97
N GLU A 50 7.83 5.11 16.96
CA GLU A 50 7.21 3.80 16.79
C GLU A 50 5.94 3.88 15.94
N GLN A 51 5.61 2.76 15.32
CA GLN A 51 4.51 2.63 14.38
C GLN A 51 3.15 3.06 14.97
N ASP A 52 2.92 2.79 16.26
CA ASP A 52 1.66 3.17 16.92
C ASP A 52 1.49 4.69 16.95
N PHE A 53 2.59 5.40 17.17
CA PHE A 53 2.61 6.85 17.15
C PHE A 53 2.45 7.39 15.72
N VAL A 54 3.12 6.78 14.74
CA VAL A 54 2.98 7.11 13.32
C VAL A 54 1.53 6.99 12.87
N ALA A 55 0.87 5.87 13.21
CA ALA A 55 -0.54 5.63 12.87
C ALA A 55 -1.48 6.68 13.49
N ALA A 56 -1.24 7.03 14.77
CA ALA A 56 -2.03 8.04 15.46
C ALA A 56 -1.86 9.43 14.85
N LEU A 57 -0.61 9.84 14.57
CA LEU A 57 -0.32 11.13 13.95
C LEU A 57 -0.88 11.23 12.51
N ALA A 58 -0.72 10.19 11.71
CA ALA A 58 -1.28 10.14 10.36
C ALA A 58 -2.80 10.34 10.39
N ARG A 59 -3.48 9.63 11.29
CA ARG A 59 -4.92 9.79 11.48
C ARG A 59 -5.31 11.20 11.93
N HIS A 60 -4.59 11.78 12.90
CA HIS A 60 -4.87 13.15 13.36
C HIS A 60 -4.67 14.16 12.24
N ARG A 61 -3.62 14.04 11.45
CA ARG A 61 -3.40 14.89 10.29
C ARG A 61 -4.59 14.83 9.34
N LEU A 62 -5.02 13.63 8.95
CA LEU A 62 -6.17 13.44 8.06
C LEU A 62 -7.47 14.07 8.61
N LEU A 63 -7.69 13.99 9.93
CA LEU A 63 -8.83 14.64 10.56
C LEU A 63 -8.77 16.17 10.48
N LEU A 64 -7.59 16.76 10.60
CA LEU A 64 -7.40 18.21 10.47
C LEU A 64 -7.58 18.69 9.02
N GLU A 65 -7.19 17.88 8.07
CA GLU A 65 -7.30 18.19 6.63
C GLU A 65 -8.73 17.96 6.07
N ARG A 66 -9.60 17.27 6.83
CA ARG A 66 -11.00 17.00 6.44
C ARG A 66 -11.79 18.25 6.07
N GLU A 67 -11.64 19.32 6.84
CA GLU A 67 -12.37 20.59 6.60
C GLU A 67 -11.96 21.25 5.28
N ALA A 68 -10.75 20.95 4.80
CA ALA A 68 -10.23 21.47 3.54
C ALA A 68 -10.52 20.56 2.33
N GLU A 69 -11.20 19.41 2.54
CA GLU A 69 -11.37 18.34 1.53
C GLU A 69 -10.04 17.92 0.88
N LEU A 70 -8.97 18.01 1.65
CA LEU A 70 -7.60 17.77 1.22
C LEU A 70 -7.05 16.58 2.01
N TYR A 71 -7.24 15.37 1.53
CA TYR A 71 -6.71 14.20 2.20
C TYR A 71 -6.18 13.17 1.20
N ALA A 72 -5.33 12.30 1.70
CA ALA A 72 -4.77 11.20 0.95
C ALA A 72 -4.81 9.93 1.80
N THR A 73 -4.88 8.79 1.14
CA THR A 73 -4.81 7.48 1.79
C THR A 73 -3.40 7.22 2.34
N LEU A 74 -3.25 6.24 3.22
CA LEU A 74 -1.96 5.74 3.66
C LEU A 74 -1.97 4.21 3.70
N ASP A 75 -1.10 3.60 2.91
CA ASP A 75 -0.66 2.21 3.05
C ASP A 75 0.82 2.22 3.45
N LEU A 76 1.09 1.81 4.69
CA LEU A 76 2.44 1.75 5.25
C LEU A 76 2.75 0.32 5.66
N CYS A 77 3.86 -0.22 5.19
CA CYS A 77 4.44 -1.47 5.65
C CYS A 77 5.82 -1.20 6.25
N LEU A 78 5.98 -1.44 7.56
CA LEU A 78 7.26 -1.40 8.25
C LEU A 78 7.83 -2.80 8.36
N ILE A 79 9.01 -3.01 7.81
CA ILE A 79 9.75 -4.27 7.80
C ILE A 79 10.86 -4.17 8.85
N ASP A 80 10.82 -5.04 9.86
CA ASP A 80 11.87 -5.22 10.85
C ASP A 80 12.70 -6.46 10.46
N ARG A 81 13.88 -6.22 9.90
CA ARG A 81 14.76 -7.29 9.39
C ARG A 81 15.36 -8.12 10.53
N ILE A 82 15.55 -7.53 11.73
CA ILE A 82 16.09 -8.23 12.89
C ILE A 82 15.03 -9.14 13.49
N ARG A 83 13.82 -8.61 13.70
CA ARG A 83 12.69 -9.37 14.26
C ARG A 83 11.96 -10.22 13.24
N LYS A 84 12.34 -10.11 11.96
CA LYS A 84 11.72 -10.84 10.84
C LYS A 84 10.19 -10.71 10.83
N LYS A 85 9.71 -9.50 10.83
CA LYS A 85 8.28 -9.20 10.79
C LYS A 85 7.98 -7.98 9.93
N ALA A 86 6.80 -7.97 9.34
CA ALA A 86 6.19 -6.80 8.73
C ALA A 86 5.02 -6.31 9.58
N GLU A 87 4.89 -5.02 9.71
CA GLU A 87 3.76 -4.38 10.36
C GLU A 87 3.08 -3.42 9.38
N PHE A 88 1.79 -3.63 9.16
CA PHE A 88 0.99 -2.82 8.22
C PHE A 88 0.14 -1.83 8.98
N VAL A 89 0.06 -0.61 8.45
CA VAL A 89 -0.86 0.45 8.89
C VAL A 89 -1.60 0.96 7.67
N LYS A 90 -2.92 0.85 7.68
CA LYS A 90 -3.79 1.26 6.59
C LYS A 90 -4.81 2.28 7.04
N LEU A 91 -4.89 3.37 6.28
CA LEU A 91 -5.86 4.44 6.41
C LEU A 91 -6.45 4.71 5.02
N GLY A 92 -7.66 4.24 4.77
CA GLY A 92 -8.34 4.37 3.48
C GLY A 92 -7.66 3.66 2.31
N ALA A 93 -6.66 2.83 2.56
CA ALA A 93 -5.90 2.14 1.52
C ALA A 93 -6.49 0.77 1.19
N GLY A 94 -6.28 0.33 -0.04
CA GLY A 94 -6.66 -0.97 -0.55
C GLY A 94 -5.95 -2.15 0.11
N ALA A 95 -6.14 -3.36 -0.41
CA ALA A 95 -5.49 -4.56 0.11
C ALA A 95 -3.99 -4.59 -0.21
N SER A 96 -3.21 -5.18 0.69
CA SER A 96 -1.81 -5.59 0.45
C SER A 96 -1.71 -7.11 0.51
N TYR A 97 -0.63 -7.67 0.00
CA TYR A 97 -0.48 -9.11 -0.11
C TYR A 97 0.87 -9.57 0.43
N LEU A 98 0.86 -10.68 1.15
CA LEU A 98 2.06 -11.41 1.56
C LEU A 98 2.05 -12.78 0.87
N CYS A 99 2.96 -12.97 -0.09
CA CYS A 99 3.13 -14.25 -0.76
C CYS A 99 4.28 -15.01 -0.12
N THR A 100 3.97 -16.19 0.44
CA THR A 100 4.96 -17.09 1.03
C THR A 100 5.15 -18.29 0.12
N PRO A 101 6.37 -18.53 -0.40
CA PRO A 101 6.64 -19.67 -1.26
C PRO A 101 6.17 -21.00 -0.63
N GLY A 102 5.39 -21.77 -1.38
CA GLY A 102 4.84 -23.04 -0.94
C GLY A 102 3.70 -22.98 0.07
N LYS A 103 3.30 -21.80 0.55
CA LYS A 103 2.18 -21.62 1.49
C LYS A 103 1.03 -20.79 0.91
N GLY A 104 1.27 -20.11 -0.22
CA GLY A 104 0.26 -19.30 -0.91
C GLY A 104 0.30 -17.83 -0.57
N VAL A 105 -0.81 -17.14 -0.83
CA VAL A 105 -0.95 -15.68 -0.71
C VAL A 105 -1.91 -15.36 0.42
N LYS A 106 -1.46 -14.51 1.35
CA LYS A 106 -2.28 -13.93 2.41
C LYS A 106 -2.67 -12.51 2.03
N VAL A 107 -3.98 -12.24 2.03
CA VAL A 107 -4.50 -10.90 1.84
C VAL A 107 -4.49 -10.15 3.17
N ILE A 108 -3.85 -8.99 3.17
CA ILE A 108 -3.82 -8.05 4.29
C ILE A 108 -4.82 -6.95 3.97
N GLY A 109 -6.04 -7.17 4.43
CA GLY A 109 -7.20 -6.41 4.01
C GLY A 109 -7.06 -4.91 4.20
N GLY A 110 -7.40 -4.16 3.18
CA GLY A 110 -7.58 -2.72 3.20
C GLY A 110 -8.84 -2.30 3.98
N VAL A 111 -8.97 -1.02 4.20
CA VAL A 111 -10.23 -0.37 4.57
C VAL A 111 -10.63 0.42 3.35
N ALA A 112 -11.61 -0.07 2.59
CA ALA A 112 -12.14 0.66 1.46
C ALA A 112 -12.56 2.07 1.91
N PHE A 113 -12.24 3.06 1.11
CA PHE A 113 -12.67 4.42 1.32
C PHE A 113 -14.20 4.48 1.18
N ASP A 114 -14.87 4.67 2.31
CA ASP A 114 -16.26 5.12 2.35
C ASP A 114 -16.23 6.48 3.06
N GLY A 115 -16.59 7.52 2.35
CA GLY A 115 -16.43 8.91 2.78
C GLY A 115 -16.94 9.24 4.18
N ASN A 116 -17.80 8.41 4.76
CA ASN A 116 -18.33 8.59 6.11
C ASN A 116 -17.55 7.80 7.18
N THR A 117 -17.07 6.59 6.87
CA THR A 117 -16.37 5.72 7.83
C THR A 117 -14.88 5.97 7.91
N PHE A 118 -14.27 6.51 6.86
CA PHE A 118 -12.84 6.79 6.80
C PHE A 118 -12.33 7.61 8.00
N PHE A 119 -13.04 8.68 8.36
CA PHE A 119 -12.63 9.55 9.46
C PHE A 119 -12.97 9.00 10.84
N SER A 120 -13.91 8.09 10.95
CA SER A 120 -14.36 7.50 12.22
C SER A 120 -13.68 6.17 12.52
N ALA A 121 -13.24 5.43 11.50
CA ALA A 121 -12.59 4.15 11.69
C ALA A 121 -11.16 4.30 12.23
N PRO A 122 -10.72 3.42 13.15
CA PRO A 122 -9.32 3.35 13.54
C PRO A 122 -8.47 2.87 12.37
N ALA A 123 -7.18 3.26 12.37
CA ALA A 123 -6.21 2.67 11.44
C ALA A 123 -6.22 1.15 11.57
N LYS A 124 -6.38 0.45 10.45
CA LYS A 124 -6.27 -1.01 10.43
C LYS A 124 -4.80 -1.39 10.53
N ARG A 125 -4.50 -2.29 11.46
CA ARG A 125 -3.13 -2.75 11.70
C ARG A 125 -3.06 -4.27 11.63
N SER A 126 -1.99 -4.78 11.05
CA SER A 126 -1.66 -6.21 11.01
C SER A 126 -0.17 -6.41 11.23
N LYS A 127 0.19 -7.52 11.87
CA LYS A 127 1.58 -7.94 12.08
C LYS A 127 1.76 -9.31 11.50
N GLU A 128 2.76 -9.45 10.63
CA GLU A 128 3.02 -10.69 9.90
C GLU A 128 4.47 -11.13 10.10
N PRO A 129 4.73 -12.38 10.44
CA PRO A 129 6.07 -12.93 10.43
C PRO A 129 6.59 -13.01 9.00
N LEU A 130 7.89 -12.77 8.82
CA LEU A 130 8.55 -12.84 7.53
C LEU A 130 9.57 -13.96 7.50
N ASN A 131 9.64 -14.65 6.36
CA ASN A 131 10.64 -15.67 6.06
C ASN A 131 11.44 -15.27 4.82
N PRO A 132 12.68 -15.73 4.67
CA PRO A 132 13.41 -15.57 3.42
C PRO A 132 12.60 -16.10 2.23
N GLY A 133 12.54 -15.32 1.17
CA GLY A 133 11.75 -15.62 -0.02
C GLY A 133 10.32 -15.09 -0.02
N ASP A 134 9.81 -14.61 1.12
CA ASP A 134 8.49 -13.95 1.16
C ASP A 134 8.49 -12.69 0.27
N ILE A 135 7.33 -12.42 -0.34
CA ILE A 135 7.12 -11.28 -1.21
C ILE A 135 5.98 -10.43 -0.62
N LEU A 136 6.29 -9.16 -0.39
CA LEU A 136 5.34 -8.15 0.08
C LEU A 136 4.90 -7.30 -1.11
N ILE A 137 3.59 -7.11 -1.26
CA ILE A 137 3.01 -6.29 -2.31
C ILE A 137 2.05 -5.29 -1.66
N LEU A 138 2.26 -4.01 -1.92
CA LEU A 138 1.33 -2.93 -1.64
C LEU A 138 0.79 -2.44 -2.98
N ALA A 139 -0.49 -2.08 -3.01
CA ALA A 139 -1.12 -1.55 -4.21
C ALA A 139 -2.10 -0.42 -3.88
N SER A 140 -2.21 0.58 -4.76
CA SER A 140 -3.28 1.57 -4.69
C SER A 140 -4.62 0.95 -5.11
N ASP A 141 -5.71 1.62 -4.79
CA ASP A 141 -7.08 1.17 -5.10
C ASP A 141 -7.38 1.14 -6.60
N GLY A 142 -6.62 1.89 -7.41
CA GLY A 142 -6.68 1.75 -8.86
C GLY A 142 -6.49 0.31 -9.36
N LEU A 143 -5.80 -0.54 -8.58
CA LEU A 143 -5.72 -1.98 -8.88
C LEU A 143 -7.07 -2.68 -8.69
N GLU A 144 -7.84 -2.28 -7.68
CA GLU A 144 -9.20 -2.80 -7.42
C GLU A 144 -10.19 -2.30 -8.49
N GLU A 145 -10.06 -1.04 -8.89
CA GLU A 145 -10.92 -0.42 -9.91
C GLU A 145 -10.64 -0.88 -11.35
N ALA A 146 -9.44 -1.37 -11.62
CA ALA A 146 -9.08 -1.92 -12.93
C ALA A 146 -9.96 -3.11 -13.33
N VAL A 147 -10.50 -3.85 -12.36
CA VAL A 147 -11.34 -5.02 -12.59
C VAL A 147 -12.81 -4.64 -12.49
N SER A 148 -13.44 -4.39 -13.64
CA SER A 148 -14.85 -3.95 -13.70
C SER A 148 -15.87 -5.08 -13.57
N VAL A 149 -15.47 -6.36 -13.62
CA VAL A 149 -16.36 -7.53 -13.62
C VAL A 149 -15.70 -8.66 -12.84
N GLY A 150 -16.39 -9.16 -11.80
CA GLY A 150 -15.91 -10.26 -10.97
C GLY A 150 -15.91 -9.92 -9.47
N ASN A 151 -15.32 -10.79 -8.67
CA ASN A 151 -15.25 -10.64 -7.20
C ASN A 151 -14.06 -9.79 -6.72
N GLY A 152 -13.50 -8.93 -7.59
CA GLY A 152 -12.38 -8.07 -7.27
C GLY A 152 -11.02 -8.61 -7.71
N PRO A 153 -9.92 -7.91 -7.35
CA PRO A 153 -8.57 -8.25 -7.81
C PRO A 153 -8.09 -9.62 -7.31
N ASP A 154 -8.58 -10.10 -6.19
CA ASP A 154 -8.14 -11.34 -5.57
C ASP A 154 -8.32 -12.57 -6.48
N GLU A 155 -9.34 -12.58 -7.36
CA GLU A 155 -9.59 -13.71 -8.28
C GLU A 155 -8.44 -13.97 -9.26
N TRP A 156 -7.80 -12.92 -9.75
CA TRP A 156 -6.70 -13.05 -10.71
C TRP A 156 -5.34 -12.82 -10.08
N LEU A 157 -5.27 -11.95 -9.06
CA LEU A 157 -4.01 -11.56 -8.45
C LEU A 157 -3.43 -12.68 -7.59
N ILE A 158 -4.25 -13.38 -6.81
CA ILE A 158 -3.78 -14.48 -5.97
C ILE A 158 -3.15 -15.60 -6.82
N PRO A 159 -3.78 -16.11 -7.90
CA PRO A 159 -3.13 -17.08 -8.78
C PRO A 159 -1.86 -16.54 -9.44
N LEU A 160 -1.87 -15.29 -9.92
CA LEU A 160 -0.70 -14.67 -10.53
C LEU A 160 0.47 -14.60 -9.54
N LEU A 161 0.22 -14.20 -8.30
CA LEU A 161 1.26 -14.11 -7.26
C LEU A 161 1.80 -15.48 -6.85
N ALA A 162 0.96 -16.51 -6.83
CA ALA A 162 1.39 -17.88 -6.54
C ALA A 162 2.45 -18.37 -7.55
N ASP A 163 2.35 -17.94 -8.81
CA ASP A 163 3.31 -18.27 -9.88
C ASP A 163 4.57 -17.41 -9.88
N CYS A 164 4.59 -16.29 -9.14
CA CYS A 164 5.68 -15.31 -9.18
C CYS A 164 6.82 -15.56 -8.18
N CYS A 165 6.78 -16.62 -7.37
CA CYS A 165 7.72 -16.82 -6.26
C CYS A 165 9.22 -16.86 -6.68
N GLY A 166 9.51 -17.20 -7.94
CA GLY A 166 10.86 -17.20 -8.53
C GLY A 166 11.31 -15.86 -9.10
N ASP A 167 10.39 -14.94 -9.34
CA ASP A 167 10.64 -13.71 -10.08
C ASP A 167 11.33 -12.63 -9.23
N THR A 168 11.87 -11.61 -9.92
CA THR A 168 12.38 -10.40 -9.27
C THR A 168 11.20 -9.47 -8.87
N PRO A 169 11.35 -8.63 -7.83
CA PRO A 169 10.32 -7.66 -7.45
C PRO A 169 9.83 -6.80 -8.63
N LYS A 170 10.75 -6.35 -9.48
CA LYS A 170 10.43 -5.57 -10.67
C LYS A 170 9.56 -6.35 -11.65
N ALA A 171 9.92 -7.59 -11.96
CA ALA A 171 9.14 -8.43 -12.88
C ALA A 171 7.72 -8.72 -12.35
N ILE A 172 7.60 -8.92 -11.04
CA ILE A 172 6.30 -9.11 -10.37
C ILE A 172 5.44 -7.85 -10.53
N GLY A 173 5.98 -6.67 -10.22
CA GLY A 173 5.25 -5.40 -10.35
C GLY A 173 4.79 -5.15 -11.79
N GLU A 174 5.67 -5.37 -12.77
CA GLU A 174 5.32 -5.24 -14.19
C GLU A 174 4.22 -6.22 -14.62
N ARG A 175 4.26 -7.48 -14.15
CA ARG A 175 3.21 -8.48 -14.44
C ARG A 175 1.87 -8.07 -13.85
N ILE A 176 1.84 -7.58 -12.62
CA ILE A 176 0.61 -7.09 -11.95
C ILE A 176 0.03 -5.91 -12.73
N ALA A 177 0.83 -4.89 -13.01
CA ALA A 177 0.40 -3.69 -13.72
C ALA A 177 -0.13 -4.02 -15.13
N ASN A 178 0.58 -4.84 -15.89
CA ASN A 178 0.16 -5.27 -17.23
C ASN A 178 -1.15 -6.07 -17.19
N HIS A 179 -1.31 -6.96 -16.22
CA HIS A 179 -2.54 -7.74 -16.08
C HIS A 179 -3.73 -6.84 -15.72
N ALA A 180 -3.55 -5.87 -14.81
CA ALA A 180 -4.58 -4.92 -14.43
C ALA A 180 -5.05 -4.08 -15.63
N VAL A 181 -4.13 -3.59 -16.46
CA VAL A 181 -4.45 -2.85 -17.68
C VAL A 181 -5.23 -3.71 -18.66
N LEU A 182 -4.84 -4.98 -18.86
CA LEU A 182 -5.54 -5.91 -19.73
C LEU A 182 -6.95 -6.25 -19.21
N ALA A 183 -7.10 -6.49 -17.90
CA ALA A 183 -8.37 -6.75 -17.24
C ALA A 183 -9.33 -5.56 -17.37
N GLY A 184 -8.82 -4.34 -17.36
CA GLY A 184 -9.57 -3.11 -17.64
C GLY A 184 -9.90 -2.86 -19.11
N GLY A 185 -9.63 -3.85 -20.00
CA GLY A 185 -9.87 -3.69 -21.43
C GLY A 185 -8.93 -2.71 -22.13
N GLY A 186 -7.73 -2.54 -21.60
CA GLY A 186 -6.71 -1.63 -22.12
C GLY A 186 -6.92 -0.15 -21.71
N LYS A 187 -7.87 0.12 -20.82
CA LYS A 187 -8.11 1.44 -20.26
C LYS A 187 -7.97 1.39 -18.75
N VAL A 188 -7.11 2.23 -18.23
CA VAL A 188 -6.97 2.46 -16.79
C VAL A 188 -7.98 3.53 -16.38
N LYS A 189 -8.79 3.25 -15.37
CA LYS A 189 -9.79 4.18 -14.84
C LYS A 189 -9.19 5.13 -13.82
N ASP A 190 -8.22 4.64 -13.09
CA ASP A 190 -7.49 5.38 -12.07
C ASP A 190 -6.00 5.03 -12.10
N ASP A 191 -5.18 5.79 -11.40
CA ASP A 191 -3.75 5.56 -11.29
C ASP A 191 -3.49 4.21 -10.58
N ILE A 192 -2.58 3.39 -11.12
CA ILE A 192 -2.20 2.10 -10.55
C ILE A 192 -0.76 2.17 -10.07
N THR A 193 -0.58 2.11 -8.78
CA THR A 193 0.74 2.05 -8.13
C THR A 193 0.90 0.71 -7.43
N VAL A 194 2.01 0.01 -7.71
CA VAL A 194 2.35 -1.27 -7.09
C VAL A 194 3.78 -1.23 -6.57
N THR A 195 3.96 -1.45 -5.28
CA THR A 195 5.27 -1.58 -4.64
C THR A 195 5.49 -3.02 -4.22
N VAL A 196 6.64 -3.59 -4.63
CA VAL A 196 6.99 -5.00 -4.37
C VAL A 196 8.33 -5.08 -3.66
N ALA A 197 8.38 -5.83 -2.57
CA ALA A 197 9.62 -6.16 -1.87
C ALA A 197 9.75 -7.67 -1.69
N LYS A 198 10.98 -8.19 -1.82
CA LYS A 198 11.31 -9.60 -1.57
C LYS A 198 12.24 -9.71 -0.37
N VAL A 199 11.85 -10.54 0.57
CA VAL A 199 12.66 -10.81 1.78
C VAL A 199 13.83 -11.72 1.39
N VAL A 200 15.05 -11.26 1.69
CA VAL A 200 16.30 -11.98 1.42
C VAL A 200 16.90 -12.54 2.70
#